data_c474190cbadaed79f4942b2ee4d6d44a
#
_entry.id   c474190cbadaed79f4942b2ee4d6d44a
#
_cell.length_a   1.000
_cell.length_b   1.000
_cell.length_c   1.000
_cell.angle_alpha   90.00
_cell.angle_beta   90.00
_cell.angle_gamma   90.00
#
_symmetry.space_group_name_H-M   'P 1'
#
loop_
_entity.id
_entity.type
_entity.pdbx_description
1 polymer ?
#
loop_
_entity_poly.entity_id
_entity_poly.type
_entity_poly.pdbx_seq_one_letter_code
_entity_poly.pdbx_strand_id
1 'polypeptide(L)'
;MMFRFCLPRALLLALTILLASAQQTLREAADSAHLLVSTAVRPSMFSEAAYSTTLAREFNMVEPEDAMKWWTVRREAGRFDFREGDEVVRFAQAHGMKVRGHCLVWDHDNPGWLTQGRFTPAEMSRLLQEHITTMMKHYAGQVFAWDVVNEAMDENGRFKNSPWYNQPGIGLADKGSAYIEQAFRWAREADPQALLFYNEAEGEGLNRKSDAIYAMVKDFKRRGVPIDGVGLQMHVSDSDLDTAPIAANIGRLTALGVQVHITELDVSLPVDASGVAGHDDLIRQAEVYRGVVGACLQNPGCTAIQTWGFTDKYSWIGSHSHGTRGAALLFDSTYKPKAAYDAVLEEILARKKRPR
;
A
#
# COMPACT_ATOMS: atom_id res chain seq x y z
N MET A 1 -26.25 -85.49 -10.97
CA MET A 1 -25.05 -84.83 -11.39
C MET A 1 -25.36 -83.32 -11.42
N MET A 2 -25.07 -82.59 -10.31
CA MET A 2 -25.45 -81.20 -10.10
C MET A 2 -24.19 -80.36 -10.30
N PHE A 3 -24.15 -79.56 -11.33
CA PHE A 3 -23.10 -78.54 -11.55
C PHE A 3 -23.43 -77.22 -10.78
N ARG A 4 -22.60 -76.90 -9.78
CA ARG A 4 -22.64 -75.63 -9.09
C ARG A 4 -21.75 -74.62 -9.85
N PHE A 5 -22.38 -73.55 -10.41
CA PHE A 5 -21.67 -72.43 -10.94
C PHE A 5 -21.22 -71.47 -9.81
N CYS A 6 -19.90 -71.25 -9.65
CA CYS A 6 -19.36 -70.20 -8.82
C CYS A 6 -19.30 -68.94 -9.64
N LEU A 7 -19.99 -67.87 -9.22
CA LEU A 7 -19.81 -66.50 -9.73
C LEU A 7 -18.59 -65.83 -9.01
N PRO A 8 -17.67 -65.16 -9.71
CA PRO A 8 -16.64 -64.41 -9.05
C PRO A 8 -17.22 -63.08 -8.53
N ARG A 9 -16.94 -62.78 -7.26
CA ARG A 9 -17.20 -61.46 -6.66
C ARG A 9 -16.24 -60.44 -7.24
N ALA A 10 -16.73 -59.54 -8.09
CA ALA A 10 -16.02 -58.37 -8.51
C ALA A 10 -15.89 -57.39 -7.33
N LEU A 11 -14.64 -57.17 -6.88
CA LEU A 11 -14.29 -56.19 -5.87
C LEU A 11 -14.30 -54.80 -6.54
N LEU A 12 -15.35 -54.00 -6.31
CA LEU A 12 -15.35 -52.58 -6.69
C LEU A 12 -14.44 -51.81 -5.73
N LEU A 13 -13.23 -51.47 -6.19
CA LEU A 13 -12.37 -50.50 -5.52
C LEU A 13 -12.96 -49.09 -5.77
N ALA A 14 -13.64 -48.52 -4.80
CA ALA A 14 -14.05 -47.12 -4.83
C ALA A 14 -12.80 -46.24 -4.58
N LEU A 15 -12.26 -45.64 -5.64
CA LEU A 15 -11.20 -44.65 -5.58
C LEU A 15 -11.83 -43.34 -5.10
N THR A 16 -11.79 -43.06 -3.80
CA THR A 16 -12.11 -41.74 -3.25
C THR A 16 -10.97 -40.80 -3.59
N ILE A 17 -11.14 -40.04 -4.66
CA ILE A 17 -10.30 -38.86 -4.95
C ILE A 17 -10.66 -37.81 -3.89
N LEU A 18 -9.82 -37.68 -2.86
CA LEU A 18 -9.80 -36.52 -2.00
C LEU A 18 -9.35 -35.34 -2.90
N LEU A 19 -10.30 -34.60 -3.43
CA LEU A 19 -10.05 -33.24 -3.91
C LEU A 19 -9.70 -32.44 -2.67
N ALA A 20 -8.40 -32.27 -2.38
CA ALA A 20 -7.94 -31.22 -1.51
C ALA A 20 -8.44 -29.92 -2.15
N SER A 21 -9.45 -29.28 -1.59
CA SER A 21 -9.84 -27.94 -2.02
C SER A 21 -8.59 -27.09 -1.82
N ALA A 22 -8.02 -26.58 -2.90
CA ALA A 22 -6.92 -25.63 -2.81
C ALA A 22 -7.40 -24.48 -1.89
N GLN A 23 -6.61 -24.16 -0.88
CA GLN A 23 -6.93 -23.05 0.01
C GLN A 23 -7.05 -21.78 -0.84
N GLN A 24 -8.14 -21.03 -0.66
CA GLN A 24 -8.39 -19.81 -1.40
C GLN A 24 -7.28 -18.78 -1.11
N THR A 25 -6.74 -18.12 -2.14
CA THR A 25 -5.69 -17.12 -1.99
C THR A 25 -6.26 -15.78 -1.53
N LEU A 26 -5.39 -14.88 -1.01
CA LEU A 26 -5.80 -13.50 -0.70
C LEU A 26 -6.36 -12.79 -1.93
N ARG A 27 -5.74 -12.96 -3.09
CA ARG A 27 -6.18 -12.40 -4.37
C ARG A 27 -7.61 -12.85 -4.71
N GLU A 28 -7.87 -14.15 -4.68
CA GLU A 28 -9.20 -14.70 -5.00
C GLU A 28 -10.29 -14.22 -4.03
N ALA A 29 -9.95 -14.13 -2.73
CA ALA A 29 -10.85 -13.61 -1.71
C ALA A 29 -11.15 -12.12 -1.95
N ALA A 30 -10.11 -11.32 -2.22
CA ALA A 30 -10.21 -9.90 -2.49
C ALA A 30 -11.00 -9.61 -3.78
N ASP A 31 -10.71 -10.30 -4.87
CA ASP A 31 -11.44 -10.18 -6.14
C ASP A 31 -12.93 -10.46 -5.95
N SER A 32 -13.26 -11.51 -5.18
CA SER A 32 -14.65 -11.85 -4.84
C SER A 32 -15.34 -10.80 -3.97
N ALA A 33 -14.59 -10.04 -3.19
CA ALA A 33 -15.07 -8.97 -2.31
C ALA A 33 -15.04 -7.57 -2.96
N HIS A 34 -14.58 -7.46 -4.20
CA HIS A 34 -14.31 -6.19 -4.89
C HIS A 34 -13.35 -5.29 -4.09
N LEU A 35 -12.31 -5.90 -3.54
CA LEU A 35 -11.27 -5.25 -2.75
C LEU A 35 -9.93 -5.34 -3.49
N LEU A 36 -9.10 -4.32 -3.38
CA LEU A 36 -7.72 -4.41 -3.79
C LEU A 36 -6.86 -4.88 -2.62
N VAL A 37 -6.12 -5.96 -2.83
CA VAL A 37 -5.07 -6.41 -1.92
C VAL A 37 -3.73 -6.23 -2.61
N SER A 38 -2.87 -5.45 -2.00
CA SER A 38 -1.62 -4.96 -2.59
C SER A 38 -0.43 -5.13 -1.68
N THR A 39 0.75 -4.94 -2.25
CA THR A 39 2.00 -4.87 -1.50
C THR A 39 3.03 -4.01 -2.20
N ALA A 40 3.91 -3.37 -1.41
CA ALA A 40 5.09 -2.70 -1.95
C ALA A 40 6.09 -3.74 -2.49
N VAL A 41 6.75 -3.42 -3.61
CA VAL A 41 7.65 -4.33 -4.32
C VAL A 41 8.93 -3.63 -4.76
N ARG A 42 10.01 -4.41 -4.87
CA ARG A 42 11.27 -4.01 -5.48
C ARG A 42 11.50 -4.84 -6.75
N PRO A 43 11.68 -4.22 -7.93
CA PRO A 43 11.87 -4.97 -9.18
C PRO A 43 13.09 -5.89 -9.14
N SER A 44 14.14 -5.53 -8.41
CA SER A 44 15.34 -6.38 -8.23
C SER A 44 15.03 -7.78 -7.65
N MET A 45 13.88 -7.96 -6.99
CA MET A 45 13.45 -9.24 -6.42
C MET A 45 12.66 -10.12 -7.40
N PHE A 46 12.23 -9.59 -8.55
CA PHE A 46 11.41 -10.36 -9.50
C PHE A 46 12.13 -11.55 -10.13
N SER A 47 13.46 -11.57 -10.13
CA SER A 47 14.24 -12.71 -10.58
C SER A 47 14.22 -13.91 -9.62
N GLU A 48 13.80 -13.70 -8.36
CA GLU A 48 13.60 -14.77 -7.39
C GLU A 48 12.24 -15.45 -7.62
N ALA A 49 12.26 -16.70 -8.08
CA ALA A 49 11.05 -17.42 -8.46
C ALA A 49 10.02 -17.54 -7.32
N ALA A 50 10.46 -17.74 -6.07
CA ALA A 50 9.55 -17.82 -4.92
C ALA A 50 8.88 -16.47 -4.65
N TYR A 51 9.61 -15.36 -4.79
CA TYR A 51 9.06 -14.00 -4.64
C TYR A 51 7.98 -13.74 -5.70
N SER A 52 8.33 -13.83 -6.98
CA SER A 52 7.44 -13.51 -8.09
C SER A 52 6.22 -14.42 -8.17
N THR A 53 6.37 -15.72 -7.87
CA THR A 53 5.25 -16.66 -7.86
C THR A 53 4.28 -16.35 -6.71
N THR A 54 4.78 -16.08 -5.50
CA THR A 54 3.93 -15.74 -4.35
C THR A 54 3.22 -14.39 -4.59
N LEU A 55 3.95 -13.39 -5.07
CA LEU A 55 3.40 -12.07 -5.39
C LEU A 55 2.24 -12.17 -6.39
N ALA A 56 2.44 -12.83 -7.52
CA ALA A 56 1.42 -12.97 -8.57
C ALA A 56 0.20 -13.78 -8.12
N ARG A 57 0.39 -14.76 -7.23
CA ARG A 57 -0.68 -15.60 -6.70
C ARG A 57 -1.55 -14.88 -5.69
N GLU A 58 -0.95 -14.04 -4.82
CA GLU A 58 -1.63 -13.55 -3.62
C GLU A 58 -2.18 -12.12 -3.75
N PHE A 59 -1.69 -11.32 -4.71
CA PHE A 59 -2.02 -9.90 -4.80
C PHE A 59 -2.64 -9.55 -6.16
N ASN A 60 -3.57 -8.58 -6.17
CA ASN A 60 -4.18 -8.03 -7.38
C ASN A 60 -3.76 -6.58 -7.70
N MET A 61 -2.90 -6.00 -6.86
CA MET A 61 -2.26 -4.72 -7.08
C MET A 61 -0.84 -4.74 -6.51
N VAL A 62 0.05 -3.90 -7.04
CA VAL A 62 1.42 -3.68 -6.53
C VAL A 62 1.73 -2.20 -6.49
N GLU A 63 2.70 -1.84 -5.63
CA GLU A 63 3.27 -0.50 -5.53
C GLU A 63 4.80 -0.59 -5.56
N PRO A 64 5.52 0.20 -6.39
CA PRO A 64 6.97 0.26 -6.33
C PRO A 64 7.42 0.95 -5.04
N GLU A 65 8.22 0.24 -4.21
CA GLU A 65 8.73 0.79 -2.95
C GLU A 65 9.60 2.04 -3.17
N ASP A 66 10.48 1.99 -4.20
CA ASP A 66 11.43 3.07 -4.49
C ASP A 66 11.49 3.46 -5.98
N ALA A 67 11.04 2.57 -6.88
CA ALA A 67 11.30 2.68 -8.32
C ALA A 67 10.64 3.89 -9.01
N MET A 68 9.66 4.55 -8.36
CA MET A 68 9.01 5.75 -8.87
C MET A 68 9.29 7.02 -8.04
N LYS A 69 10.15 6.96 -7.01
CA LYS A 69 10.57 8.12 -6.22
C LYS A 69 11.57 8.99 -6.98
N TRP A 70 11.67 10.25 -6.59
CA TRP A 70 12.59 11.24 -7.21
C TRP A 70 14.04 10.75 -7.30
N TRP A 71 14.55 10.19 -6.20
CA TRP A 71 15.89 9.64 -6.12
C TRP A 71 16.19 8.60 -7.21
N THR A 72 15.23 7.75 -7.52
CA THR A 72 15.39 6.70 -8.53
C THR A 72 15.18 7.23 -9.93
N VAL A 73 14.07 7.96 -10.15
CA VAL A 73 13.65 8.37 -11.49
C VAL A 73 14.46 9.56 -12.01
N ARG A 74 14.91 10.47 -11.13
CA ARG A 74 15.57 11.72 -11.55
C ARG A 74 16.89 11.95 -10.80
N ARG A 75 17.78 10.95 -10.83
CA ARG A 75 19.12 11.02 -10.20
C ARG A 75 19.94 12.19 -10.70
N GLU A 76 19.75 12.59 -11.97
CA GLU A 76 20.38 13.74 -12.65
C GLU A 76 19.30 14.75 -13.04
N ALA A 77 19.59 16.04 -12.89
CA ALA A 77 18.62 17.14 -13.09
C ALA A 77 17.88 17.10 -14.43
N GLY A 78 18.59 16.80 -15.51
CA GLY A 78 18.08 16.83 -16.90
C GLY A 78 17.59 15.48 -17.43
N ARG A 79 17.55 14.42 -16.62
CA ARG A 79 17.28 13.07 -17.10
C ARG A 79 16.27 12.33 -16.22
N PHE A 80 15.28 11.73 -16.89
CA PHE A 80 14.36 10.77 -16.27
C PHE A 80 14.79 9.34 -16.63
N ASP A 81 14.80 8.45 -15.66
CA ASP A 81 15.10 7.03 -15.81
C ASP A 81 13.91 6.21 -15.29
N PHE A 82 13.11 5.68 -16.19
CA PHE A 82 11.90 4.92 -15.88
C PHE A 82 12.10 3.41 -15.80
N ARG A 83 13.32 2.89 -16.04
CA ARG A 83 13.58 1.45 -16.21
C ARG A 83 13.05 0.59 -15.07
N GLU A 84 13.28 0.99 -13.82
CA GLU A 84 12.84 0.25 -12.65
C GLU A 84 11.31 0.30 -12.49
N GLY A 85 10.69 1.47 -12.67
CA GLY A 85 9.24 1.62 -12.64
C GLY A 85 8.54 0.88 -13.78
N ASP A 86 9.10 0.93 -15.00
CA ASP A 86 8.59 0.18 -16.16
C ASP A 86 8.66 -1.34 -15.94
N GLU A 87 9.65 -1.82 -15.18
CA GLU A 87 9.75 -3.24 -14.83
C GLU A 87 8.61 -3.66 -13.90
N VAL A 88 8.26 -2.82 -12.90
CA VAL A 88 7.09 -3.07 -12.04
C VAL A 88 5.79 -3.07 -12.84
N VAL A 89 5.61 -2.08 -13.73
CA VAL A 89 4.41 -2.00 -14.59
C VAL A 89 4.30 -3.23 -15.50
N ARG A 90 5.40 -3.65 -16.13
CA ARG A 90 5.41 -4.85 -16.97
C ARG A 90 5.08 -6.13 -16.20
N PHE A 91 5.62 -6.27 -14.99
CA PHE A 91 5.28 -7.40 -14.12
C PHE A 91 3.78 -7.40 -13.78
N ALA A 92 3.25 -6.26 -13.36
CA ALA A 92 1.83 -6.12 -13.03
C ALA A 92 0.92 -6.46 -14.20
N GLN A 93 1.22 -5.94 -15.40
CA GLN A 93 0.47 -6.23 -16.63
C GLN A 93 0.51 -7.70 -17.00
N ALA A 94 1.67 -8.36 -16.91
CA ALA A 94 1.84 -9.78 -17.21
C ALA A 94 1.00 -10.68 -16.28
N HIS A 95 0.69 -10.20 -15.07
CA HIS A 95 -0.07 -10.94 -14.06
C HIS A 95 -1.47 -10.39 -13.80
N GLY A 96 -1.97 -9.44 -14.64
CA GLY A 96 -3.30 -8.85 -14.50
C GLY A 96 -3.50 -8.11 -13.18
N MET A 97 -2.46 -7.43 -12.69
CA MET A 97 -2.47 -6.64 -11.46
C MET A 97 -2.59 -5.15 -11.79
N LYS A 98 -3.17 -4.37 -10.88
CA LYS A 98 -3.11 -2.90 -10.93
C LYS A 98 -1.76 -2.41 -10.37
N VAL A 99 -1.44 -1.15 -10.68
CA VAL A 99 -0.26 -0.47 -10.13
C VAL A 99 -0.72 0.79 -9.40
N ARG A 100 -0.22 0.99 -8.16
CA ARG A 100 -0.25 2.26 -7.44
C ARG A 100 1.12 2.91 -7.58
N GLY A 101 1.21 4.16 -7.95
CA GLY A 101 2.46 4.91 -8.09
C GLY A 101 2.82 5.63 -6.80
N HIS A 102 4.05 5.48 -6.32
CA HIS A 102 4.56 6.08 -5.10
C HIS A 102 5.95 6.68 -5.33
N CYS A 103 6.15 7.96 -5.11
CA CYS A 103 5.21 9.04 -4.92
C CYS A 103 5.70 10.28 -5.71
N LEU A 104 4.82 11.24 -6.01
CA LEU A 104 5.19 12.39 -6.83
C LEU A 104 5.85 13.52 -6.01
N VAL A 105 5.41 13.73 -4.76
CA VAL A 105 5.92 14.80 -3.87
C VAL A 105 6.13 14.23 -2.48
N TRP A 106 7.37 14.28 -2.00
CA TRP A 106 7.76 13.88 -0.64
C TRP A 106 8.96 14.72 -0.18
N ASP A 107 9.11 14.94 1.11
CA ASP A 107 10.24 15.67 1.68
C ASP A 107 11.53 14.83 1.75
N HIS A 108 11.40 13.49 1.68
CA HIS A 108 12.51 12.54 1.63
C HIS A 108 12.79 12.05 0.21
N ASP A 109 13.85 11.27 0.04
CA ASP A 109 14.27 10.61 -1.21
C ASP A 109 14.38 11.55 -2.42
N ASN A 110 14.80 12.81 -2.15
CA ASN A 110 15.12 13.78 -3.19
C ASN A 110 16.61 13.68 -3.56
N PRO A 111 16.97 13.81 -4.86
CA PRO A 111 18.37 13.71 -5.29
C PRO A 111 19.21 14.88 -4.82
N GLY A 112 20.51 14.65 -4.65
CA GLY A 112 21.44 15.66 -4.11
C GLY A 112 21.50 16.96 -4.93
N TRP A 113 21.32 16.90 -6.25
CA TRP A 113 21.27 18.11 -7.08
C TRP A 113 20.08 19.04 -6.73
N LEU A 114 18.96 18.46 -6.27
CA LEU A 114 17.78 19.19 -5.83
C LEU A 114 17.97 19.76 -4.42
N THR A 115 18.40 18.93 -3.47
CA THR A 115 18.50 19.32 -2.04
C THR A 115 19.68 20.23 -1.73
N GLN A 116 20.75 20.18 -2.52
CA GLN A 116 21.95 21.01 -2.38
C GLN A 116 21.98 22.18 -3.38
N GLY A 117 21.07 22.18 -4.35
CA GLY A 117 20.93 23.24 -5.33
C GLY A 117 20.41 24.54 -4.72
N ARG A 118 20.72 25.66 -5.38
CA ARG A 118 20.18 26.98 -4.99
C ARG A 118 19.12 27.36 -6.01
N PHE A 119 17.87 27.16 -5.65
CA PHE A 119 16.72 27.47 -6.50
C PHE A 119 15.87 28.56 -5.91
N THR A 120 15.32 29.40 -6.77
CA THR A 120 14.24 30.32 -6.42
C THR A 120 12.92 29.53 -6.30
N PRO A 121 11.91 30.04 -5.57
CA PRO A 121 10.59 29.39 -5.52
C PRO A 121 9.96 29.18 -6.91
N ALA A 122 10.19 30.07 -7.85
CA ALA A 122 9.68 29.93 -9.23
C ALA A 122 10.36 28.78 -9.99
N GLU A 123 11.65 28.56 -9.76
CA GLU A 123 12.38 27.42 -10.32
C GLU A 123 11.93 26.10 -9.70
N MET A 124 11.75 26.06 -8.37
CA MET A 124 11.20 24.89 -7.68
C MET A 124 9.80 24.55 -8.18
N SER A 125 8.94 25.57 -8.41
CA SER A 125 7.61 25.34 -8.97
C SER A 125 7.67 24.70 -10.36
N ARG A 126 8.57 25.18 -11.25
CA ARG A 126 8.76 24.57 -12.58
C ARG A 126 9.30 23.14 -12.50
N LEU A 127 10.29 22.89 -11.64
CA LEU A 127 10.87 21.54 -11.44
C LEU A 127 9.84 20.55 -10.94
N LEU A 128 8.99 20.96 -10.00
CA LEU A 128 7.92 20.11 -9.47
C LEU A 128 6.84 19.83 -10.52
N GLN A 129 6.40 20.87 -11.24
CA GLN A 129 5.42 20.73 -12.31
C GLN A 129 5.93 19.80 -13.43
N GLU A 130 7.19 20.00 -13.85
CA GLU A 130 7.83 19.14 -14.86
C GLU A 130 7.88 17.70 -14.40
N HIS A 131 8.29 17.44 -13.15
CA HIS A 131 8.36 16.09 -12.61
C HIS A 131 6.98 15.42 -12.59
N ILE A 132 5.98 16.05 -11.97
CA ILE A 132 4.62 15.53 -11.89
C ILE A 132 4.08 15.25 -13.29
N THR A 133 4.19 16.21 -14.20
CA THR A 133 3.67 16.09 -15.56
C THR A 133 4.35 14.96 -16.34
N THR A 134 5.68 14.83 -16.19
CA THR A 134 6.47 13.82 -16.89
C THR A 134 6.14 12.42 -16.38
N MET A 135 6.11 12.23 -15.05
CA MET A 135 5.73 10.97 -14.42
C MET A 135 4.32 10.54 -14.82
N MET A 136 3.36 11.42 -14.63
CA MET A 136 1.94 11.13 -14.91
C MET A 136 1.70 10.78 -16.38
N LYS A 137 2.33 11.50 -17.31
CA LYS A 137 2.20 11.22 -18.75
C LYS A 137 2.88 9.92 -19.17
N HIS A 138 4.05 9.60 -18.58
CA HIS A 138 4.75 8.35 -18.90
C HIS A 138 3.91 7.12 -18.52
N TYR A 139 3.25 7.18 -17.38
CA TYR A 139 2.46 6.07 -16.85
C TYR A 139 0.95 6.20 -17.09
N ALA A 140 0.50 7.16 -17.91
CA ALA A 140 -0.92 7.38 -18.18
C ALA A 140 -1.59 6.10 -18.69
N GLY A 141 -2.73 5.73 -18.07
CA GLY A 141 -3.48 4.51 -18.36
C GLY A 141 -2.84 3.20 -17.90
N GLN A 142 -1.65 3.24 -17.27
CA GLN A 142 -0.92 2.08 -16.74
C GLN A 142 -0.93 2.05 -15.21
N VAL A 143 -0.85 3.21 -14.58
CA VAL A 143 -0.92 3.38 -13.12
C VAL A 143 -2.35 3.76 -12.74
N PHE A 144 -2.94 2.97 -11.86
CA PHE A 144 -4.35 3.09 -11.44
C PHE A 144 -4.58 4.24 -10.45
N ALA A 145 -3.63 4.43 -9.53
CA ALA A 145 -3.71 5.43 -8.46
C ALA A 145 -2.31 5.98 -8.16
N TRP A 146 -2.21 7.23 -7.72
CA TRP A 146 -0.96 7.88 -7.35
C TRP A 146 -1.02 8.48 -5.96
N ASP A 147 0.03 8.30 -5.19
CA ASP A 147 0.35 9.14 -4.04
C ASP A 147 0.94 10.45 -4.58
N VAL A 148 0.06 11.44 -4.73
CA VAL A 148 0.46 12.75 -5.28
C VAL A 148 1.34 13.50 -4.29
N VAL A 149 0.96 13.49 -3.01
CA VAL A 149 1.77 14.05 -1.91
C VAL A 149 1.81 13.06 -0.77
N ASN A 150 3.01 12.78 -0.30
CA ASN A 150 3.30 11.89 0.81
C ASN A 150 3.82 12.68 2.01
N GLU A 151 3.29 12.42 3.22
CA GLU A 151 3.81 12.83 4.53
C GLU A 151 4.08 14.34 4.69
N ALA A 152 3.13 15.17 4.30
CA ALA A 152 3.31 16.62 4.36
C ALA A 152 3.18 17.22 5.76
N MET A 153 2.66 16.47 6.75
CA MET A 153 2.33 17.00 8.08
C MET A 153 3.16 16.37 9.21
N ASP A 154 3.46 17.16 10.24
CA ASP A 154 4.03 16.69 11.50
C ASP A 154 2.94 16.04 12.39
N GLU A 155 3.34 15.49 13.53
CA GLU A 155 2.43 14.84 14.51
C GLU A 155 1.37 15.80 15.08
N ASN A 156 1.56 17.10 14.96
CA ASN A 156 0.60 18.13 15.39
C ASN A 156 -0.33 18.60 14.26
N GLY A 157 -0.20 18.04 13.05
CA GLY A 157 -0.97 18.42 11.87
C GLY A 157 -0.51 19.73 11.22
N ARG A 158 0.74 20.16 11.46
CA ARG A 158 1.35 21.33 10.80
C ARG A 158 2.18 20.87 9.62
N PHE A 159 2.26 21.67 8.56
CA PHE A 159 3.10 21.35 7.40
C PHE A 159 4.56 21.29 7.80
N LYS A 160 5.25 20.20 7.45
CA LYS A 160 6.69 20.03 7.64
C LYS A 160 7.47 21.02 6.77
N ASN A 161 8.63 21.44 7.27
CA ASN A 161 9.60 22.15 6.42
C ASN A 161 10.12 21.20 5.35
N SER A 162 10.07 21.61 4.10
CA SER A 162 10.49 20.77 2.98
C SER A 162 10.94 21.58 1.78
N PRO A 163 11.67 20.98 0.83
CA PRO A 163 12.02 21.64 -0.43
C PRO A 163 10.79 22.14 -1.20
N TRP A 164 9.64 21.50 -1.01
CA TRP A 164 8.40 21.78 -1.72
C TRP A 164 7.52 22.81 -1.02
N TYR A 165 7.56 22.89 0.32
CA TYR A 165 6.75 23.81 1.11
C TYR A 165 7.42 25.17 1.29
N ASN A 166 8.57 25.25 1.97
CA ASN A 166 9.19 26.51 2.40
C ASN A 166 10.73 26.54 2.37
N GLN A 167 11.43 25.54 1.80
CA GLN A 167 12.89 25.45 1.77
C GLN A 167 13.43 25.11 0.35
N PRO A 168 13.30 26.04 -0.63
CA PRO A 168 12.65 27.36 -0.60
C PRO A 168 11.13 27.29 -0.82
N GLY A 169 10.54 26.09 -1.10
CA GLY A 169 9.17 25.91 -1.51
C GLY A 169 8.90 26.35 -2.94
N ILE A 170 7.65 26.20 -3.37
CA ILE A 170 7.19 26.61 -4.70
C ILE A 170 6.52 27.99 -4.71
N GLY A 171 6.76 28.81 -3.67
CA GLY A 171 6.20 30.16 -3.55
C GLY A 171 4.79 30.22 -2.98
N LEU A 172 4.36 29.18 -2.25
CA LEU A 172 3.01 29.06 -1.70
C LEU A 172 2.98 28.77 -0.18
N ALA A 173 4.11 28.91 0.52
CA ALA A 173 4.23 28.55 1.93
C ALA A 173 3.31 29.38 2.85
N ASP A 174 3.03 30.62 2.52
CA ASP A 174 2.11 31.52 3.23
C ASP A 174 0.62 31.19 3.03
N LYS A 175 0.32 30.22 2.16
CA LYS A 175 -1.05 29.84 1.76
C LYS A 175 -1.44 28.43 2.24
N GLY A 176 -0.77 27.92 3.27
CA GLY A 176 -1.08 26.61 3.88
C GLY A 176 -0.95 25.45 2.89
N SER A 177 -2.03 24.71 2.64
CA SER A 177 -2.05 23.53 1.75
C SER A 177 -2.00 23.85 0.26
N ALA A 178 -1.79 25.11 -0.17
CA ALA A 178 -1.87 25.50 -1.57
C ALA A 178 -0.83 24.80 -2.46
N TYR A 179 0.35 24.43 -1.93
CA TYR A 179 1.34 23.67 -2.71
C TYR A 179 0.87 22.23 -2.98
N ILE A 180 0.16 21.62 -2.03
CA ILE A 180 -0.47 20.29 -2.18
C ILE A 180 -1.56 20.39 -3.24
N GLU A 181 -2.48 21.36 -3.11
CA GLU A 181 -3.52 21.61 -4.11
C GLU A 181 -2.92 21.75 -5.52
N GLN A 182 -1.84 22.52 -5.65
CA GLN A 182 -1.19 22.75 -6.94
C GLN A 182 -0.63 21.46 -7.53
N ALA A 183 -0.04 20.58 -6.71
CA ALA A 183 0.43 19.25 -7.13
C ALA A 183 -0.73 18.38 -7.65
N PHE A 184 -1.87 18.33 -6.93
CA PHE A 184 -3.06 17.61 -7.36
C PHE A 184 -3.63 18.13 -8.70
N ARG A 185 -3.65 19.45 -8.91
CA ARG A 185 -4.11 20.05 -10.17
C ARG A 185 -3.21 19.67 -11.34
N TRP A 186 -1.89 19.74 -11.19
CA TRP A 186 -0.94 19.30 -12.21
C TRP A 186 -1.05 17.80 -12.52
N ALA A 187 -1.23 16.97 -11.48
CA ALA A 187 -1.42 15.54 -11.65
C ALA A 187 -2.69 15.23 -12.45
N ARG A 188 -3.83 15.84 -12.10
CA ARG A 188 -5.10 15.66 -12.80
C ARG A 188 -5.07 16.16 -14.25
N GLU A 189 -4.38 17.29 -14.49
CA GLU A 189 -4.19 17.82 -15.84
C GLU A 189 -3.38 16.84 -16.71
N ALA A 190 -2.36 16.20 -16.13
CA ALA A 190 -1.46 15.30 -16.85
C ALA A 190 -2.09 13.91 -17.10
N ASP A 191 -2.88 13.38 -16.16
CA ASP A 191 -3.68 12.15 -16.32
C ASP A 191 -5.08 12.31 -15.70
N PRO A 192 -6.10 12.53 -16.53
CA PRO A 192 -7.48 12.67 -16.05
C PRO A 192 -8.10 11.40 -15.45
N GLN A 193 -7.51 10.22 -15.66
CA GLN A 193 -8.12 8.94 -15.29
C GLN A 193 -7.56 8.32 -14.01
N ALA A 194 -6.30 8.60 -13.67
CA ALA A 194 -5.68 8.06 -12.45
C ALA A 194 -6.37 8.61 -11.19
N LEU A 195 -6.52 7.77 -10.17
CA LEU A 195 -6.98 8.21 -8.85
C LEU A 195 -5.83 8.93 -8.12
N LEU A 196 -6.14 10.05 -7.47
CA LEU A 196 -5.17 10.92 -6.83
C LEU A 196 -5.35 10.90 -5.31
N PHE A 197 -4.30 10.47 -4.60
CA PHE A 197 -4.30 10.28 -3.15
C PHE A 197 -3.34 11.24 -2.45
N TYR A 198 -3.73 11.67 -1.26
CA TYR A 198 -2.84 12.17 -0.23
C TYR A 198 -2.51 11.01 0.72
N ASN A 199 -1.23 10.68 0.91
CA ASN A 199 -0.79 9.56 1.73
C ASN A 199 -0.07 10.06 2.99
N GLU A 200 -0.36 9.49 4.17
CA GLU A 200 0.20 9.98 5.42
C GLU A 200 0.33 8.86 6.47
N ALA A 201 1.39 8.96 7.28
CA ALA A 201 1.64 8.15 8.47
C ALA A 201 1.04 8.80 9.72
N GLU A 202 0.80 8.01 10.76
CA GLU A 202 0.38 8.47 12.10
C GLU A 202 -0.93 9.27 12.11
N GLY A 203 -1.67 9.24 11.00
CA GLY A 203 -2.99 9.87 10.84
C GLY A 203 -4.14 8.86 10.78
N GLU A 204 -3.92 7.62 11.19
CA GLU A 204 -4.84 6.49 10.99
C GLU A 204 -6.07 6.57 11.90
N GLY A 205 -5.85 6.86 13.19
CA GLY A 205 -6.91 7.01 14.20
C GLY A 205 -7.42 8.44 14.31
N LEU A 206 -8.12 8.73 15.41
CA LEU A 206 -8.60 10.08 15.73
C LEU A 206 -7.55 10.82 16.57
N ASN A 207 -6.81 11.73 15.93
CA ASN A 207 -5.78 12.56 16.57
C ASN A 207 -5.65 13.91 15.86
N ARG A 208 -4.75 14.79 16.35
CA ARG A 208 -4.53 16.12 15.77
C ARG A 208 -4.13 16.09 14.30
N LYS A 209 -3.28 15.13 13.90
CA LYS A 209 -2.81 14.97 12.54
C LYS A 209 -3.96 14.55 11.63
N SER A 210 -4.74 13.55 12.01
CA SER A 210 -5.92 13.12 11.25
C SER A 210 -7.01 14.18 11.17
N ASP A 211 -7.14 15.05 12.20
CA ASP A 211 -8.06 16.20 12.17
C ASP A 211 -7.61 17.24 11.14
N ALA A 212 -6.30 17.51 11.06
CA ALA A 212 -5.74 18.42 10.05
C ALA A 212 -5.92 17.87 8.63
N ILE A 213 -5.67 16.57 8.43
CA ILE A 213 -5.91 15.88 7.14
C ILE A 213 -7.38 15.98 6.76
N TYR A 214 -8.29 15.65 7.69
CA TYR A 214 -9.74 15.76 7.47
C TYR A 214 -10.15 17.19 7.07
N ALA A 215 -9.64 18.20 7.78
CA ALA A 215 -9.94 19.60 7.49
C ALA A 215 -9.44 20.02 6.10
N MET A 216 -8.21 19.61 5.72
CA MET A 216 -7.64 19.86 4.39
C MET A 216 -8.46 19.19 3.28
N VAL A 217 -8.78 17.91 3.43
CA VAL A 217 -9.58 17.17 2.44
C VAL A 217 -10.97 17.76 2.28
N LYS A 218 -11.63 18.12 3.39
CA LYS A 218 -12.94 18.80 3.39
C LYS A 218 -12.89 20.14 2.63
N ASP A 219 -11.84 20.94 2.86
CA ASP A 219 -11.66 22.20 2.14
C ASP A 219 -11.38 21.95 0.64
N PHE A 220 -10.55 20.96 0.31
CA PHE A 220 -10.27 20.57 -1.07
C PHE A 220 -11.53 20.15 -1.80
N LYS A 221 -12.35 19.29 -1.23
CA LYS A 221 -13.64 18.87 -1.83
C LYS A 221 -14.55 20.07 -2.05
N ARG A 222 -14.65 20.97 -1.07
CA ARG A 222 -15.48 22.21 -1.18
C ARG A 222 -15.00 23.11 -2.34
N ARG A 223 -13.68 23.19 -2.59
CA ARG A 223 -13.08 24.06 -3.62
C ARG A 223 -12.87 23.35 -4.97
N GLY A 224 -13.31 22.09 -5.12
CA GLY A 224 -13.15 21.32 -6.36
C GLY A 224 -11.68 21.00 -6.67
N VAL A 225 -10.83 20.81 -5.65
CA VAL A 225 -9.49 20.25 -5.84
C VAL A 225 -9.65 18.76 -6.17
N PRO A 226 -8.94 18.25 -7.17
CA PRO A 226 -9.16 16.89 -7.69
C PRO A 226 -8.50 15.80 -6.80
N ILE A 227 -8.90 15.72 -5.54
CA ILE A 227 -8.52 14.66 -4.62
C ILE A 227 -9.55 13.54 -4.67
N ASP A 228 -9.10 12.29 -4.91
CA ASP A 228 -9.96 11.11 -4.98
C ASP A 228 -9.87 10.26 -3.72
N GLY A 229 -8.76 10.33 -2.98
CA GLY A 229 -8.58 9.50 -1.81
C GLY A 229 -7.53 9.98 -0.80
N VAL A 230 -7.54 9.29 0.34
CA VAL A 230 -6.54 9.40 1.40
C VAL A 230 -5.94 8.02 1.65
N GLY A 231 -4.62 7.93 1.65
CA GLY A 231 -3.85 6.78 2.10
C GLY A 231 -3.53 6.91 3.59
N LEU A 232 -3.78 5.85 4.33
CA LEU A 232 -3.39 5.68 5.72
C LEU A 232 -2.31 4.61 5.76
N GLN A 233 -1.06 4.99 6.08
CA GLN A 233 0.09 4.08 5.94
C GLN A 233 -0.04 2.84 6.82
N MET A 234 -0.35 3.02 8.09
CA MET A 234 -0.57 1.92 9.02
C MET A 234 0.72 1.14 9.39
N HIS A 235 1.82 1.83 9.61
CA HIS A 235 3.00 1.22 10.24
C HIS A 235 2.76 1.04 11.74
N VAL A 236 2.55 -0.21 12.17
CA VAL A 236 2.16 -0.52 13.54
C VAL A 236 3.32 -1.14 14.31
N SER A 237 3.59 -0.61 15.50
CA SER A 237 4.57 -1.17 16.44
C SER A 237 3.94 -1.61 17.78
N ASP A 238 2.64 -1.38 17.94
CA ASP A 238 1.86 -1.73 19.13
C ASP A 238 1.01 -2.97 18.87
N SER A 239 1.13 -3.97 19.71
CA SER A 239 0.35 -5.21 19.63
C SER A 239 -1.06 -5.09 20.23
N ASP A 240 -1.37 -3.99 20.91
CA ASP A 240 -2.65 -3.73 21.57
C ASP A 240 -3.43 -2.60 20.89
N LEU A 241 -3.29 -2.46 19.57
CA LEU A 241 -3.89 -1.39 18.77
C LEU A 241 -5.41 -1.38 18.89
N ASP A 242 -5.99 -0.27 19.40
CA ASP A 242 -7.43 -0.03 19.30
C ASP A 242 -7.80 0.42 17.89
N THR A 243 -8.56 -0.40 17.18
CA THR A 243 -8.99 -0.14 15.80
C THR A 243 -10.29 0.64 15.68
N ALA A 244 -11.01 0.91 16.78
CA ALA A 244 -12.25 1.69 16.73
C ALA A 244 -12.03 3.15 16.28
N PRO A 245 -11.01 3.89 16.75
CA PRO A 245 -10.68 5.21 16.22
C PRO A 245 -10.29 5.20 14.74
N ILE A 246 -9.66 4.10 14.25
CA ILE A 246 -9.30 3.93 12.83
C ILE A 246 -10.58 3.81 12.00
N ALA A 247 -11.50 2.93 12.39
CA ALA A 247 -12.79 2.76 11.70
C ALA A 247 -13.58 4.08 11.66
N ALA A 248 -13.58 4.84 12.76
CA ALA A 248 -14.24 6.14 12.83
C ALA A 248 -13.60 7.18 11.90
N ASN A 249 -12.25 7.20 11.82
CA ASN A 249 -11.53 8.11 10.93
C ASN A 249 -11.77 7.76 9.46
N ILE A 250 -11.72 6.47 9.09
CA ILE A 250 -12.09 6.00 7.75
C ILE A 250 -13.52 6.45 7.42
N GLY A 251 -14.46 6.26 8.34
CA GLY A 251 -15.86 6.64 8.15
C GLY A 251 -16.05 8.14 7.89
N ARG A 252 -15.39 9.02 8.65
CA ARG A 252 -15.50 10.47 8.42
C ARG A 252 -14.85 10.94 7.12
N LEU A 253 -13.72 10.33 6.72
CA LEU A 253 -13.06 10.63 5.45
C LEU A 253 -13.93 10.20 4.26
N THR A 254 -14.44 8.97 4.28
CA THR A 254 -15.30 8.46 3.20
C THR A 254 -16.61 9.23 3.09
N ALA A 255 -17.13 9.78 4.19
CA ALA A 255 -18.30 10.68 4.19
C ALA A 255 -18.06 12.00 3.44
N LEU A 256 -16.79 12.39 3.19
CA LEU A 256 -16.45 13.53 2.32
C LEU A 256 -16.51 13.18 0.82
N GLY A 257 -16.81 11.92 0.47
CA GLY A 257 -16.82 11.45 -0.91
C GLY A 257 -15.42 11.19 -1.47
N VAL A 258 -14.46 10.80 -0.63
CA VAL A 258 -13.14 10.30 -1.04
C VAL A 258 -13.02 8.81 -0.68
N GLN A 259 -12.17 8.08 -1.42
CA GLN A 259 -11.79 6.73 -1.04
C GLN A 259 -10.75 6.76 0.08
N VAL A 260 -10.67 5.70 0.85
CA VAL A 260 -9.58 5.45 1.79
C VAL A 260 -8.89 4.16 1.39
N HIS A 261 -7.57 4.16 1.35
CA HIS A 261 -6.73 2.98 1.22
C HIS A 261 -5.88 2.83 2.48
N ILE A 262 -5.74 1.62 2.99
CA ILE A 262 -4.63 1.25 3.86
C ILE A 262 -3.46 1.00 2.92
N THR A 263 -2.34 1.70 3.08
CA THR A 263 -1.32 1.79 2.01
C THR A 263 0.01 1.12 2.33
N GLU A 264 0.35 0.93 3.60
CA GLU A 264 1.70 0.49 3.97
C GLU A 264 1.70 -0.42 5.21
N LEU A 265 0.61 -1.17 5.42
CA LEU A 265 0.43 -1.96 6.63
C LEU A 265 1.59 -2.92 6.88
N ASP A 266 2.23 -2.72 7.99
CA ASP A 266 3.10 -3.69 8.64
C ASP A 266 2.90 -3.64 10.16
N VAL A 267 3.09 -4.78 10.83
CA VAL A 267 2.94 -4.90 12.28
C VAL A 267 4.23 -5.46 12.85
N SER A 268 5.15 -4.58 13.19
CA SER A 268 6.48 -4.96 13.64
C SER A 268 6.48 -5.54 15.05
N LEU A 269 7.22 -6.62 15.26
CA LEU A 269 7.34 -7.30 16.54
C LEU A 269 8.77 -7.20 17.10
N PRO A 270 8.96 -7.23 18.42
CA PRO A 270 10.27 -7.51 19.00
C PRO A 270 10.78 -8.87 18.51
N VAL A 271 12.05 -8.94 18.17
CA VAL A 271 12.70 -10.19 17.73
C VAL A 271 13.96 -10.45 18.57
N ASP A 272 14.32 -11.72 18.69
CA ASP A 272 15.58 -12.13 19.29
C ASP A 272 16.78 -11.88 18.34
N ALA A 273 17.98 -12.22 18.78
CA ALA A 273 19.21 -12.04 18.00
C ALA A 273 19.23 -12.85 16.68
N SER A 274 18.36 -13.83 16.51
CA SER A 274 18.19 -14.61 15.28
C SER A 274 17.07 -14.05 14.37
N GLY A 275 16.41 -12.95 14.76
CA GLY A 275 15.32 -12.33 14.03
C GLY A 275 13.97 -13.03 14.21
N VAL A 276 13.81 -13.85 15.25
CA VAL A 276 12.59 -14.62 15.53
C VAL A 276 11.74 -13.90 16.57
N ALA A 277 10.46 -13.73 16.27
CA ALA A 277 9.47 -13.20 17.21
C ALA A 277 8.89 -14.28 18.12
N GLY A 278 8.43 -13.89 19.31
CA GLY A 278 7.76 -14.76 20.25
C GLY A 278 6.42 -15.31 19.69
N HIS A 279 6.04 -16.51 20.09
CA HIS A 279 4.78 -17.14 19.63
C HIS A 279 3.56 -16.28 19.98
N ASP A 280 3.48 -15.78 21.20
CA ASP A 280 2.36 -14.95 21.65
C ASP A 280 2.32 -13.60 20.92
N ASP A 281 3.48 -13.06 20.54
CA ASP A 281 3.55 -11.84 19.71
C ASP A 281 3.01 -12.06 18.31
N LEU A 282 3.27 -13.22 17.70
CA LEU A 282 2.71 -13.60 16.40
C LEU A 282 1.18 -13.76 16.44
N ILE A 283 0.62 -14.23 17.56
CA ILE A 283 -0.83 -14.31 17.75
C ILE A 283 -1.41 -12.88 17.85
N ARG A 284 -0.82 -12.03 18.69
CA ARG A 284 -1.25 -10.61 18.80
C ARG A 284 -1.13 -9.87 17.47
N GLN A 285 -0.06 -10.10 16.73
CA GLN A 285 0.10 -9.55 15.37
C GLN A 285 -1.09 -9.92 14.46
N ALA A 286 -1.51 -11.17 14.48
CA ALA A 286 -2.63 -11.62 13.67
C ALA A 286 -3.95 -10.92 14.06
N GLU A 287 -4.17 -10.65 15.35
CA GLU A 287 -5.34 -9.90 15.81
C GLU A 287 -5.28 -8.42 15.39
N VAL A 288 -4.11 -7.78 15.39
CA VAL A 288 -3.94 -6.42 14.87
C VAL A 288 -4.26 -6.37 13.37
N TYR A 289 -3.71 -7.29 12.57
CA TYR A 289 -4.04 -7.38 11.14
C TYR A 289 -5.54 -7.59 10.91
N ARG A 290 -6.17 -8.49 11.66
CA ARG A 290 -7.63 -8.73 11.62
C ARG A 290 -8.41 -7.46 11.92
N GLY A 291 -8.04 -6.76 12.98
CA GLY A 291 -8.71 -5.53 13.42
C GLY A 291 -8.61 -4.40 12.40
N VAL A 292 -7.43 -4.17 11.82
CA VAL A 292 -7.20 -3.14 10.79
C VAL A 292 -7.99 -3.47 9.52
N VAL A 293 -7.94 -4.72 9.06
CA VAL A 293 -8.72 -5.18 7.91
C VAL A 293 -10.22 -5.05 8.18
N GLY A 294 -10.68 -5.44 9.38
CA GLY A 294 -12.06 -5.29 9.81
C GLY A 294 -12.53 -3.82 9.81
N ALA A 295 -11.68 -2.89 10.30
CA ALA A 295 -11.97 -1.44 10.29
C ALA A 295 -12.15 -0.89 8.86
N CYS A 296 -11.29 -1.31 7.92
CA CYS A 296 -11.45 -0.99 6.50
C CYS A 296 -12.74 -1.57 5.93
N LEU A 297 -12.99 -2.86 6.12
CA LEU A 297 -14.12 -3.56 5.53
C LEU A 297 -15.50 -3.12 6.07
N GLN A 298 -15.57 -2.48 7.23
CA GLN A 298 -16.79 -1.86 7.76
C GLN A 298 -17.21 -0.61 6.95
N ASN A 299 -16.30 -0.01 6.20
CA ASN A 299 -16.51 1.23 5.46
C ASN A 299 -16.46 0.95 3.95
N PRO A 300 -17.57 1.04 3.20
CA PRO A 300 -17.59 0.75 1.77
C PRO A 300 -16.64 1.60 0.92
N GLY A 301 -16.29 2.80 1.41
CA GLY A 301 -15.31 3.68 0.76
C GLY A 301 -13.84 3.32 1.05
N CYS A 302 -13.56 2.34 1.92
CA CYS A 302 -12.23 1.75 2.05
C CYS A 302 -12.12 0.62 1.03
N THR A 303 -11.29 0.80 0.00
CA THR A 303 -11.30 -0.02 -1.21
C THR A 303 -10.00 -0.75 -1.48
N ALA A 304 -8.96 -0.51 -0.67
CA ALA A 304 -7.69 -1.23 -0.77
C ALA A 304 -7.06 -1.47 0.59
N ILE A 305 -6.37 -2.61 0.71
CA ILE A 305 -5.51 -2.97 1.82
C ILE A 305 -4.17 -3.37 1.22
N GLN A 306 -3.13 -2.65 1.61
CA GLN A 306 -1.78 -2.85 1.11
C GLN A 306 -0.79 -2.98 2.25
N THR A 307 0.16 -3.91 2.11
CA THR A 307 1.28 -4.09 3.02
C THR A 307 2.55 -3.42 2.48
N TRP A 308 3.46 -2.97 3.35
CA TRP A 308 4.77 -2.46 2.92
C TRP A 308 5.79 -3.58 2.81
N GLY A 309 5.71 -4.31 1.70
CA GLY A 309 6.31 -5.63 1.52
C GLY A 309 5.37 -6.76 1.95
N PHE A 310 5.66 -8.00 1.57
CA PHE A 310 4.80 -9.15 1.92
C PHE A 310 5.54 -10.28 2.65
N THR A 311 6.87 -10.33 2.58
CA THR A 311 7.71 -11.33 3.23
C THR A 311 8.72 -10.69 4.18
N ASP A 312 8.88 -11.27 5.36
CA ASP A 312 9.85 -10.83 6.36
C ASP A 312 11.30 -10.83 5.84
N LYS A 313 11.57 -11.60 4.77
CA LYS A 313 12.90 -11.68 4.13
C LYS A 313 13.41 -10.32 3.66
N TYR A 314 12.53 -9.44 3.19
CA TYR A 314 12.86 -8.16 2.58
C TYR A 314 12.20 -6.96 3.28
N SER A 315 11.67 -7.16 4.49
CA SER A 315 11.09 -6.07 5.28
C SER A 315 12.12 -5.01 5.64
N TRP A 316 11.74 -3.75 5.51
CA TRP A 316 12.55 -2.59 5.90
C TRP A 316 12.75 -2.48 7.41
N ILE A 317 11.84 -3.05 8.21
CA ILE A 317 11.79 -2.95 9.67
C ILE A 317 13.10 -3.37 10.32
N GLY A 318 13.71 -4.48 9.86
CA GLY A 318 14.94 -4.99 10.45
C GLY A 318 16.09 -3.98 10.39
N SER A 319 16.29 -3.33 9.24
CA SER A 319 17.33 -2.30 9.07
C SER A 319 17.00 -1.01 9.82
N HIS A 320 15.74 -0.59 9.78
CA HIS A 320 15.29 0.63 10.46
C HIS A 320 15.40 0.53 11.98
N SER A 321 15.10 -0.63 12.56
CA SER A 321 15.15 -0.88 13.99
C SER A 321 16.51 -1.35 14.51
N HIS A 322 17.54 -1.35 13.68
CA HIS A 322 18.85 -1.93 14.01
C HIS A 322 18.77 -3.39 14.51
N GLY A 323 17.85 -4.17 13.92
CA GLY A 323 17.67 -5.59 14.23
C GLY A 323 16.89 -5.90 15.51
N THR A 324 16.33 -4.90 16.20
CA THR A 324 15.55 -5.12 17.43
C THR A 324 14.10 -5.49 17.17
N ARG A 325 13.60 -5.21 15.96
CA ARG A 325 12.24 -5.51 15.52
C ARG A 325 12.26 -6.15 14.14
N GLY A 326 11.22 -6.93 13.83
CA GLY A 326 11.09 -7.63 12.55
C GLY A 326 9.79 -8.41 12.49
N ALA A 327 9.79 -9.53 11.75
CA ALA A 327 8.66 -10.44 11.60
C ALA A 327 7.32 -9.71 11.31
N ALA A 328 7.37 -8.63 10.53
CA ALA A 328 6.30 -7.63 10.44
C ALA A 328 5.18 -7.98 9.43
N LEU A 329 5.44 -8.91 8.51
CA LEU A 329 4.65 -9.11 7.30
C LEU A 329 3.84 -10.42 7.29
N LEU A 330 3.07 -10.67 6.22
CA LEU A 330 2.14 -11.79 6.12
C LEU A 330 2.83 -13.14 5.88
N PHE A 331 4.00 -13.13 5.23
CA PHE A 331 4.80 -14.33 4.95
C PHE A 331 6.15 -14.25 5.68
N ASP A 332 6.61 -15.39 6.14
CA ASP A 332 7.95 -15.50 6.73
C ASP A 332 9.07 -15.36 5.68
N SER A 333 10.32 -15.42 6.11
CA SER A 333 11.49 -15.32 5.23
C SER A 333 11.64 -16.48 4.23
N THR A 334 10.83 -17.53 4.37
CA THR A 334 10.75 -18.69 3.47
C THR A 334 9.49 -18.71 2.59
N TYR A 335 8.72 -17.61 2.59
CA TYR A 335 7.45 -17.45 1.88
C TYR A 335 6.30 -18.34 2.38
N LYS A 336 6.38 -18.83 3.62
CA LYS A 336 5.26 -19.51 4.25
C LYS A 336 4.31 -18.49 4.87
N PRO A 337 2.99 -18.68 4.70
CA PRO A 337 2.02 -17.81 5.36
C PRO A 337 2.13 -17.91 6.88
N LYS A 338 1.98 -16.77 7.55
CA LYS A 338 1.94 -16.64 9.02
C LYS A 338 0.49 -16.56 9.50
N ALA A 339 0.26 -16.61 10.80
CA ALA A 339 -1.08 -16.42 11.39
C ALA A 339 -1.73 -15.09 10.95
N ALA A 340 -0.92 -14.04 10.71
CA ALA A 340 -1.38 -12.77 10.16
C ALA A 340 -2.01 -12.92 8.76
N TYR A 341 -1.46 -13.77 7.89
CA TYR A 341 -2.03 -14.07 6.58
C TYR A 341 -3.42 -14.70 6.71
N ASP A 342 -3.54 -15.72 7.58
CA ASP A 342 -4.81 -16.40 7.80
C ASP A 342 -5.86 -15.45 8.37
N ALA A 343 -5.48 -14.55 9.30
CA ALA A 343 -6.35 -13.55 9.89
C ALA A 343 -6.90 -12.56 8.85
N VAL A 344 -6.06 -12.09 7.92
CA VAL A 344 -6.47 -11.22 6.82
C VAL A 344 -7.42 -11.95 5.87
N LEU A 345 -7.06 -13.16 5.47
CA LEU A 345 -7.87 -13.99 4.55
C LEU A 345 -9.27 -14.26 5.14
N GLU A 346 -9.33 -14.70 6.39
CA GLU A 346 -10.59 -15.00 7.10
C GLU A 346 -11.48 -13.75 7.21
N GLU A 347 -10.91 -12.57 7.51
CA GLU A 347 -11.69 -11.35 7.65
C GLU A 347 -12.26 -10.88 6.30
N ILE A 348 -11.50 -11.00 5.19
CA ILE A 348 -12.00 -10.71 3.85
C ILE A 348 -13.13 -11.67 3.47
N LEU A 349 -12.99 -12.98 3.76
CA LEU A 349 -14.01 -13.98 3.48
C LEU A 349 -15.27 -13.81 4.33
N ALA A 350 -15.14 -13.35 5.57
CA ALA A 350 -16.26 -13.08 6.47
C ALA A 350 -17.16 -11.94 5.95
N ARG A 351 -16.59 -10.93 5.27
CA ARG A 351 -17.36 -9.85 4.63
C ARG A 351 -18.38 -10.38 3.61
N LYS A 352 -18.00 -11.39 2.82
CA LYS A 352 -18.87 -11.98 1.80
C LYS A 352 -20.16 -12.59 2.37
N LYS A 353 -20.14 -12.97 3.67
CA LYS A 353 -21.28 -13.61 4.36
C LYS A 353 -22.21 -12.60 5.03
N ARG A 354 -21.82 -11.31 5.14
CA ARG A 354 -22.67 -10.26 5.73
C ARG A 354 -23.54 -9.66 4.64
N PRO A 355 -24.89 -9.66 4.77
CA PRO A 355 -25.78 -8.99 3.82
C PRO A 355 -25.45 -7.48 3.81
N ARG A 356 -25.46 -6.87 2.61
CA ARG A 356 -25.30 -5.42 2.40
C ARG A 356 -26.49 -4.65 2.98
#